data_ecb6e5382d6153f1f0056a4adff920a5
#
_entry.id   ecb6e5382d6153f1f0056a4adff920a5
#
_cell.length_a   1.000
_cell.length_b   1.000
_cell.length_c   1.000
_cell.angle_alpha   90.00
_cell.angle_beta   90.00
_cell.angle_gamma   90.00
#
_symmetry.space_group_name_H-M   'P 1'
#
loop_
_entity.id
_entity.type
_entity.pdbx_description
1 polymer ?
#
loop_
_entity_poly.entity_id
_entity_poly.type
_entity_poly.pdbx_seq_one_letter_code
_entity_poly.pdbx_strand_id
1 'polypeptide(L)'
;MSKKNSELKARFRRSPEWKNFRKHMAELYDNKDAITGKPLRKGWNLHHMDMAVENYKDLCEDKYIPLNRASHELIHTAFRYSYAIDKLVYYVQKMEEINKKKEK
;
A
#
# COMPACT_ATOMS: atom_id res chain seq x y z
N MET A 1 19.50 -0.13 8.47
CA MET A 1 18.60 -0.47 9.59
C MET A 1 19.24 -1.51 10.49
N SER A 2 19.21 -1.32 11.79
CA SER A 2 19.82 -2.27 12.71
C SER A 2 18.95 -3.53 12.84
N LYS A 3 19.59 -4.66 13.10
CA LYS A 3 18.93 -5.95 13.33
C LYS A 3 17.93 -5.86 14.48
N LYS A 4 18.28 -5.10 15.53
CA LYS A 4 17.42 -4.88 16.69
C LYS A 4 16.11 -4.20 16.31
N ASN A 5 16.14 -3.18 15.43
CA ASN A 5 14.94 -2.50 14.97
C ASN A 5 14.03 -3.42 14.16
N SER A 6 14.61 -4.29 13.33
CA SER A 6 13.85 -5.29 12.57
C SER A 6 13.13 -6.27 13.49
N GLU A 7 13.78 -6.72 14.56
CA GLU A 7 13.19 -7.63 15.52
C GLU A 7 12.05 -6.98 16.30
N LEU A 8 12.24 -5.73 16.74
CA LEU A 8 11.21 -4.97 17.45
C LEU A 8 9.99 -4.74 16.57
N LYS A 9 10.20 -4.38 15.31
CA LYS A 9 9.13 -4.17 14.34
C LYS A 9 8.33 -5.44 14.10
N ALA A 10 9.02 -6.58 13.93
CA ALA A 10 8.37 -7.87 13.74
C ALA A 10 7.55 -8.27 14.96
N ARG A 11 8.08 -8.01 16.16
CA ARG A 11 7.37 -8.28 17.41
C ARG A 11 6.11 -7.43 17.51
N PHE A 12 6.20 -6.14 17.18
CA PHE A 12 5.06 -5.23 17.22
C PHE A 12 3.93 -5.72 16.31
N ARG A 13 4.28 -6.21 15.12
CA ARG A 13 3.29 -6.72 14.14
C ARG A 13 2.57 -7.97 14.62
N ARG A 14 3.06 -8.64 15.64
CA ARG A 14 2.39 -9.78 16.28
C ARG A 14 1.54 -9.37 17.48
N SER A 15 1.59 -8.10 17.86
CA SER A 15 0.88 -7.59 19.04
C SER A 15 -0.64 -7.47 18.76
N PRO A 16 -1.46 -7.55 19.82
CA PRO A 16 -2.90 -7.28 19.68
C PRO A 16 -3.19 -5.88 19.17
N GLU A 17 -2.40 -4.89 19.57
CA GLU A 17 -2.56 -3.50 19.11
C GLU A 17 -2.49 -3.40 17.59
N TRP A 18 -1.48 -4.02 17.00
CA TRP A 18 -1.32 -4.01 15.55
C TRP A 18 -2.44 -4.77 14.85
N LYS A 19 -2.79 -5.95 15.36
CA LYS A 19 -3.83 -6.77 14.76
C LYS A 19 -5.18 -6.06 14.79
N ASN A 20 -5.50 -5.40 15.89
CA ASN A 20 -6.74 -4.62 16.02
C ASN A 20 -6.74 -3.41 15.08
N PHE A 21 -5.62 -2.71 14.98
CA PHE A 21 -5.49 -1.57 14.08
C PHE A 21 -5.61 -2.01 12.62
N ARG A 22 -4.98 -3.12 12.26
CA ARG A 22 -5.05 -3.69 10.92
C ARG A 22 -6.48 -4.02 10.53
N LYS A 23 -7.23 -4.64 11.43
CA LYS A 23 -8.63 -4.96 11.23
C LYS A 23 -9.48 -3.69 11.08
N HIS A 24 -9.24 -2.72 11.95
CA HIS A 24 -9.92 -1.43 11.91
C HIS A 24 -9.72 -0.73 10.56
N MET A 25 -8.49 -0.70 10.08
CA MET A 25 -8.19 -0.06 8.78
C MET A 25 -8.86 -0.79 7.61
N ALA A 26 -8.91 -2.13 7.66
CA ALA A 26 -9.63 -2.89 6.63
C ALA A 26 -11.11 -2.52 6.62
N GLU A 27 -11.73 -2.43 7.79
CA GLU A 27 -13.15 -2.05 7.91
C GLU A 27 -13.39 -0.62 7.41
N LEU A 28 -12.47 0.29 7.71
CA LEU A 28 -12.55 1.69 7.29
C LEU A 28 -12.60 1.81 5.76
N TYR A 29 -11.97 0.88 5.05
CA TYR A 29 -11.93 0.83 3.59
C TYR A 29 -12.91 -0.20 3.00
N ASP A 30 -13.90 -0.63 3.78
CA ASP A 30 -14.89 -1.65 3.36
C ASP A 30 -14.25 -2.95 2.89
N ASN A 31 -13.13 -3.31 3.49
CA ASN A 31 -12.34 -4.51 3.15
C ASN A 31 -11.89 -4.52 1.69
N LYS A 32 -11.55 -3.35 1.18
CA LYS A 32 -11.10 -3.17 -0.21
C LYS A 32 -9.70 -2.55 -0.28
N ASP A 33 -9.01 -2.91 -1.35
CA ASP A 33 -7.71 -2.34 -1.72
C ASP A 33 -7.89 -0.84 -2.01
N ALA A 34 -7.08 0.00 -1.39
CA ALA A 34 -7.19 1.46 -1.50
C ALA A 34 -6.94 1.98 -2.92
N ILE A 35 -6.18 1.28 -3.73
CA ILE A 35 -5.84 1.71 -5.09
C ILE A 35 -6.86 1.20 -6.11
N THR A 36 -7.17 -0.10 -6.06
CA THR A 36 -7.99 -0.75 -7.09
C THR A 36 -9.48 -0.81 -6.72
N GLY A 37 -9.81 -0.70 -5.44
CA GLY A 37 -11.18 -0.89 -4.97
C GLY A 37 -11.63 -2.34 -4.97
N LYS A 38 -10.74 -3.27 -5.30
CA LYS A 38 -11.04 -4.71 -5.29
C LYS A 38 -11.00 -5.26 -3.86
N PRO A 39 -11.73 -6.35 -3.57
CA PRO A 39 -11.69 -6.94 -2.24
C PRO A 39 -10.29 -7.30 -1.78
N LEU A 40 -10.02 -7.11 -0.50
CA LEU A 40 -8.76 -7.53 0.10
C LEU A 40 -8.68 -9.05 0.11
N ARG A 41 -7.54 -9.59 -0.31
CA ARG A 41 -7.30 -11.02 -0.38
C ARG A 41 -6.37 -11.46 0.73
N LYS A 42 -6.33 -12.75 1.01
CA LYS A 42 -5.39 -13.33 1.97
C LYS A 42 -3.96 -12.84 1.65
N GLY A 43 -3.25 -12.41 2.68
CA GLY A 43 -1.90 -11.89 2.51
C GLY A 43 -1.82 -10.42 2.17
N TRP A 44 -2.94 -9.70 2.23
CA TRP A 44 -2.93 -8.26 2.01
C TRP A 44 -2.07 -7.53 3.04
N ASN A 45 -1.57 -6.36 2.66
CA ASN A 45 -0.67 -5.56 3.47
C ASN A 45 -1.33 -4.28 3.93
N LEU A 46 -1.06 -3.89 5.17
CA LEU A 46 -1.37 -2.55 5.64
C LEU A 46 -0.11 -1.72 5.42
N HIS A 47 -0.13 -0.90 4.37
CA HIS A 47 1.03 -0.11 3.95
C HIS A 47 1.16 1.16 4.79
N HIS A 48 2.31 1.34 5.41
CA HIS A 48 2.65 2.56 6.15
C HIS A 48 3.30 3.55 5.21
N MET A 49 2.59 4.65 4.90
CA MET A 49 3.09 5.65 3.97
C MET A 49 4.28 6.45 4.54
N ASP A 50 4.38 6.57 5.86
CA ASP A 50 5.58 7.07 6.51
C ASP A 50 6.57 5.92 6.61
N MET A 51 7.59 5.95 5.76
CA MET A 51 8.56 4.87 5.64
C MET A 51 9.72 4.95 6.63
N ALA A 52 9.71 5.92 7.53
CA ALA A 52 10.72 6.02 8.58
C ALA A 52 10.60 4.86 9.56
N VAL A 53 11.71 4.14 9.76
CA VAL A 53 11.73 2.91 10.55
C VAL A 53 11.29 3.13 12.00
N GLU A 54 11.69 4.26 12.57
CA GLU A 54 11.40 4.61 13.95
C GLU A 54 9.92 4.86 14.23
N ASN A 55 9.12 5.08 13.19
CA ASN A 55 7.70 5.41 13.33
C ASN A 55 6.76 4.20 13.21
N TYR A 56 7.30 2.98 13.33
CA TYR A 56 6.47 1.78 13.14
C TYR A 56 5.34 1.62 14.17
N LYS A 57 5.42 2.29 15.31
CA LYS A 57 4.37 2.27 16.35
C LYS A 57 3.35 3.40 16.22
N ASP A 58 3.53 4.29 15.27
CA ASP A 58 2.62 5.40 15.05
C ASP A 58 1.39 4.91 14.28
N LEU A 59 0.32 4.58 15.01
CA LEU A 59 -0.91 4.04 14.42
C LEU A 59 -1.90 5.15 14.05
N CYS A 60 -1.44 6.07 13.24
CA CYS A 60 -2.26 7.16 12.73
C CYS A 60 -2.98 6.72 11.45
N GLU A 61 -4.31 6.74 11.44
CA GLU A 61 -5.12 6.27 10.31
C GLU A 61 -4.72 6.91 8.98
N ASP A 62 -4.39 8.20 8.99
CA ASP A 62 -4.03 8.95 7.78
C ASP A 62 -2.74 8.49 7.12
N LYS A 63 -1.93 7.71 7.82
CA LYS A 63 -0.63 7.26 7.33
C LYS A 63 -0.62 5.83 6.81
N TYR A 64 -1.78 5.16 6.81
CA TYR A 64 -1.88 3.75 6.41
C TYR A 64 -2.95 3.54 5.37
N ILE A 65 -2.70 2.62 4.44
CA ILE A 65 -3.70 2.17 3.48
C ILE A 65 -3.64 0.65 3.32
N PRO A 66 -4.81 -0.02 3.23
CA PRO A 66 -4.82 -1.47 2.98
C PRO A 66 -4.62 -1.75 1.50
N LEU A 67 -3.71 -2.64 1.19
CA LEU A 67 -3.37 -2.98 -0.19
C LEU A 67 -3.23 -4.48 -0.38
N ASN A 68 -3.75 -5.00 -1.46
CA ASN A 68 -3.42 -6.34 -1.90
C ASN A 68 -1.94 -6.36 -2.30
N ARG A 69 -1.38 -7.53 -2.37
CA ARG A 69 0.06 -7.70 -2.63
C ARG A 69 0.54 -6.96 -3.88
N ALA A 70 -0.18 -7.11 -4.98
CA ALA A 70 0.19 -6.47 -6.24
C ALA A 70 0.17 -4.94 -6.15
N SER A 71 -0.84 -4.38 -5.49
CA SER A 71 -0.94 -2.94 -5.28
C SER A 71 0.16 -2.41 -4.38
N HIS A 72 0.54 -3.20 -3.36
CA HIS A 72 1.64 -2.86 -2.46
C HIS A 72 2.97 -2.78 -3.22
N GLU A 73 3.22 -3.74 -4.10
CA GLU A 73 4.42 -3.72 -4.95
C GLU A 73 4.38 -2.53 -5.93
N LEU A 74 3.21 -2.28 -6.49
CA LEU A 74 3.01 -1.17 -7.43
C LEU A 74 3.30 0.19 -6.78
N ILE A 75 2.78 0.44 -5.58
CA ILE A 75 2.97 1.74 -4.94
C ILE A 75 4.43 1.98 -4.56
N HIS A 76 5.15 0.94 -4.15
CA HIS A 76 6.58 1.06 -3.89
C HIS A 76 7.36 1.39 -5.16
N THR A 77 7.01 0.75 -6.27
CA THR A 77 7.64 1.04 -7.56
C THR A 77 7.33 2.46 -8.00
N ALA A 78 6.06 2.86 -7.92
CA ALA A 78 5.64 4.22 -8.29
C ALA A 78 6.37 5.28 -7.45
N PHE A 79 6.54 5.01 -6.16
CA PHE A 79 7.25 5.93 -5.28
C PHE A 79 8.70 6.12 -5.70
N ARG A 80 9.37 5.03 -6.11
CA ARG A 80 10.75 5.13 -6.64
C ARG A 80 10.83 5.98 -7.89
N TYR A 81 9.73 6.07 -8.65
CA TYR A 81 9.65 6.86 -9.89
C TYR A 81 8.78 8.11 -9.74
N SER A 82 8.62 8.60 -8.50
CA SER A 82 7.78 9.77 -8.25
C SER A 82 8.21 11.01 -9.03
N TYR A 83 9.51 11.13 -9.33
CA TYR A 83 10.05 12.21 -10.14
C TYR A 83 9.54 12.19 -11.60
N ALA A 84 9.01 11.06 -12.05
CA ALA A 84 8.55 10.86 -13.41
C ALA A 84 7.07 10.49 -13.50
N ILE A 85 6.31 10.70 -12.40
CA ILE A 85 4.93 10.23 -12.29
C ILE A 85 4.02 10.82 -13.37
N ASP A 86 4.20 12.08 -13.73
CA ASP A 86 3.36 12.74 -14.73
C ASP A 86 3.52 12.09 -16.11
N LYS A 87 4.75 11.77 -16.48
CA LYS A 87 5.01 11.07 -17.75
C LYS A 87 4.49 9.65 -17.72
N LEU A 88 4.63 8.98 -16.59
CA LEU A 88 4.10 7.62 -16.42
C LEU A 88 2.58 7.62 -16.65
N VAL A 89 1.86 8.50 -15.99
CA VAL A 89 0.41 8.63 -16.13
C VAL A 89 0.03 8.95 -17.58
N TYR A 90 0.75 9.87 -18.20
CA TYR A 90 0.52 10.24 -19.59
C TYR A 90 0.56 9.00 -20.53
N TYR A 91 1.62 8.20 -20.39
CA TYR A 91 1.78 7.04 -21.27
C TYR A 91 0.80 5.92 -20.96
N VAL A 92 0.44 5.73 -19.69
CA VAL A 92 -0.59 4.75 -19.33
C VAL A 92 -1.93 5.14 -19.97
N GLN A 93 -2.30 6.41 -19.90
CA GLN A 93 -3.53 6.91 -20.55
C GLN A 93 -3.48 6.76 -22.07
N LYS A 94 -2.31 6.99 -22.65
CA LYS A 94 -2.11 6.80 -24.09
C LYS A 94 -2.31 5.35 -24.49
N MET A 95 -1.80 4.44 -23.69
CA MET A 95 -2.00 3.00 -23.91
C MET A 95 -3.48 2.62 -23.84
N GLU A 96 -4.22 3.19 -22.91
CA GLU A 96 -5.65 2.96 -22.82
C GLU A 96 -6.38 3.39 -24.09
N GLU A 97 -6.07 4.58 -24.60
CA GLU A 97 -6.67 5.09 -25.85
C GLU A 97 -6.41 4.17 -27.03
N ILE A 98 -5.15 3.75 -27.18
CA ILE A 98 -4.74 2.89 -28.28
C ILE A 98 -5.47 1.54 -28.21
N ASN A 99 -5.57 0.98 -27.02
CA ASN A 99 -6.18 -0.34 -26.85
C ASN A 99 -7.70 -0.31 -26.94
N LYS A 100 -8.35 0.77 -26.55
CA LYS A 100 -9.78 0.94 -26.77
C LYS A 100 -10.14 0.96 -28.25
N LYS A 101 -9.31 1.61 -29.08
CA LYS A 101 -9.52 1.64 -30.54
C LYS A 101 -9.41 0.26 -31.16
N LYS A 102 -8.57 -0.62 -30.61
CA LYS A 102 -8.38 -1.97 -31.09
C LYS A 102 -9.53 -2.92 -30.74
N GLU A 103 -10.28 -2.61 -29.71
CA GLU A 103 -11.38 -3.44 -29.22
C GLU A 103 -12.66 -3.30 -30.07
N LYS A 104 -12.69 -2.40 -31.01
CA LYS A 104 -13.85 -2.23 -31.89
C LYS A 104 -13.90 -3.30 -33.00
#